data_40ac9ab2405956c2ed6d78163de12ba0
#
_entry.id   40ac9ab2405956c2ed6d78163de12ba0
#
_cell.length_a   1.000
_cell.length_b   1.000
_cell.length_c   1.000
_cell.angle_alpha   90.00
_cell.angle_beta   90.00
_cell.angle_gamma   90.00
#
_symmetry.space_group_name_H-M   'P 1'
#
loop_
_entity.id
_entity.type
_entity.pdbx_description
1 polymer ?
#
loop_
_entity_poly.entity_id
_entity_poly.type
_entity_poly.pdbx_seq_one_letter_code
_entity_poly.pdbx_strand_id
1 'polypeptide(L)'
;MHYKITYPCMPWELDYALLSFTQFKKSRHFDDPKYSWLKGGWYSIKDVEIFDGDIYVSYTKEVKENCWNTSLLSAKMNYVYIHFTTLFTSEECVNEYDNIDDEYNAHQSGGRIINLNNEIVLFSIGDFRSRYQAQSESSIFGKVLKINKKNNDYEVISMGHRNPQGLFYNEDKNFLLEAEHGPQGGDEINVIKLDYNSIQNFGWAISSYGEHYGGKNAPENKNKYEKYPLHKSHSEHGFIEPLKYFNPSIGISQIIGLANENQYVVASLKAHSLYFFEYNYNKKENNFNIVKKLDIGERIRDMIYYNNKLYLYLEDTASLAEISFN
;
A
#
# COMPACT_ATOMS: atom_id res chain seq x y z
N MET A 1 -20.21 -4.56 21.34
CA MET A 1 -19.31 -3.64 20.64
C MET A 1 -20.15 -2.48 20.13
N HIS A 2 -19.95 -1.28 20.65
CA HIS A 2 -20.64 -0.08 20.20
C HIS A 2 -19.67 0.68 19.31
N TYR A 3 -20.11 1.07 18.13
CA TYR A 3 -19.35 1.99 17.27
C TYR A 3 -20.14 3.30 17.15
N LYS A 4 -19.42 4.41 17.14
CA LYS A 4 -19.97 5.74 16.95
C LYS A 4 -19.39 6.30 15.66
N ILE A 5 -20.25 6.64 14.69
CA ILE A 5 -19.84 7.36 13.50
C ILE A 5 -19.86 8.84 13.86
N THR A 6 -18.73 9.52 13.77
CA THR A 6 -18.63 10.97 13.94
C THR A 6 -18.40 11.60 12.57
N TYR A 7 -19.21 12.62 12.25
CA TYR A 7 -19.11 13.37 11.00
C TYR A 7 -17.89 14.32 11.00
N PRO A 8 -17.40 14.71 9.83
CA PRO A 8 -16.06 15.26 9.65
C PRO A 8 -15.79 16.54 10.43
N CYS A 9 -14.54 16.71 10.85
CA CYS A 9 -14.00 18.01 11.22
C CYS A 9 -14.19 18.99 10.07
N MET A 10 -14.56 20.22 10.37
CA MET A 10 -14.92 21.23 9.38
C MET A 10 -13.79 21.52 8.39
N PRO A 11 -14.09 21.71 7.08
CA PRO A 11 -13.10 21.82 6.00
C PRO A 11 -12.06 22.93 6.13
N TRP A 12 -12.28 23.89 6.97
CA TRP A 12 -11.44 25.10 7.09
C TRP A 12 -10.12 24.89 7.87
N GLU A 13 -9.98 23.82 8.66
CA GLU A 13 -8.69 23.48 9.30
C GLU A 13 -7.75 22.69 8.36
N LEU A 14 -8.30 22.02 7.35
CA LEU A 14 -7.54 21.29 6.32
C LEU A 14 -6.98 22.20 5.21
N ASP A 15 -7.60 23.34 4.95
CA ASP A 15 -7.20 24.26 3.89
C ASP A 15 -5.80 24.86 4.10
N TYR A 16 -5.36 25.05 5.33
CA TYR A 16 -4.01 25.58 5.59
C TYR A 16 -2.88 24.59 5.35
N ALA A 17 -3.10 23.32 5.60
CA ALA A 17 -2.11 22.28 5.30
C ALA A 17 -2.02 21.95 3.80
N LEU A 18 -3.15 22.03 3.08
CA LEU A 18 -3.23 21.79 1.63
C LEU A 18 -2.59 22.91 0.80
N LEU A 19 -2.57 24.15 1.29
CA LEU A 19 -2.04 25.31 0.55
C LEU A 19 -0.50 25.34 0.44
N SER A 20 0.24 24.52 1.21
CA SER A 20 1.70 24.46 1.14
C SER A 20 2.26 23.42 0.16
N PHE A 21 1.43 22.64 -0.51
CA PHE A 21 1.84 21.67 -1.53
C PHE A 21 2.31 22.32 -2.86
N THR A 22 3.14 23.35 -2.76
CA THR A 22 3.74 23.99 -3.95
C THR A 22 4.57 23.00 -4.78
N GLN A 23 5.04 21.89 -4.18
CA GLN A 23 5.76 20.84 -4.89
C GLN A 23 4.84 19.95 -5.75
N PHE A 24 3.57 19.81 -5.38
CA PHE A 24 2.56 19.20 -6.25
C PHE A 24 2.25 20.08 -7.46
N LYS A 25 2.42 21.43 -7.35
CA LYS A 25 2.24 22.38 -8.46
C LYS A 25 3.34 22.29 -9.54
N LYS A 26 4.44 21.58 -9.30
CA LYS A 26 5.47 21.35 -10.34
C LYS A 26 5.08 20.28 -11.35
N SER A 27 3.99 19.58 -11.13
CA SER A 27 3.42 18.69 -12.11
C SER A 27 2.62 19.51 -13.12
N ARG A 28 3.00 19.45 -14.37
CA ARG A 28 2.41 20.25 -15.45
C ARG A 28 0.91 19.99 -15.72
N HIS A 29 0.34 18.93 -15.11
CA HIS A 29 -1.09 18.64 -15.19
C HIS A 29 -1.91 19.31 -14.10
N PHE A 30 -1.28 19.79 -13.02
CA PHE A 30 -1.98 20.48 -11.95
C PHE A 30 -2.39 21.91 -12.36
N ASP A 31 -1.61 22.52 -13.26
CA ASP A 31 -1.83 23.90 -13.74
C ASP A 31 -2.62 23.96 -15.06
N ASP A 32 -2.91 22.82 -15.71
CA ASP A 32 -3.71 22.77 -16.94
C ASP A 32 -5.16 22.35 -16.63
N PRO A 33 -6.12 23.29 -16.66
CA PRO A 33 -7.54 23.02 -16.39
C PRO A 33 -8.14 21.93 -17.30
N LYS A 34 -7.54 21.69 -18.46
CA LYS A 34 -7.97 20.68 -19.43
C LYS A 34 -7.68 19.27 -18.96
N TYR A 35 -6.63 19.09 -18.14
CA TYR A 35 -6.19 17.77 -17.67
C TYR A 35 -6.43 17.54 -16.18
N SER A 36 -6.59 18.60 -15.41
CA SER A 36 -6.65 18.53 -13.93
C SER A 36 -7.71 17.59 -13.40
N TRP A 37 -8.84 17.46 -14.07
CA TRP A 37 -9.90 16.60 -13.58
C TRP A 37 -10.04 15.26 -14.34
N LEU A 38 -9.62 15.18 -15.60
CA LEU A 38 -9.59 13.93 -16.37
C LEU A 38 -8.43 13.02 -15.94
N LYS A 39 -7.30 13.60 -15.56
CA LYS A 39 -6.12 12.91 -15.04
C LYS A 39 -5.97 13.02 -13.52
N GLY A 40 -6.93 13.63 -12.84
CA GLY A 40 -6.93 13.73 -11.38
C GLY A 40 -6.84 12.37 -10.67
N GLY A 41 -7.27 11.29 -11.33
CA GLY A 41 -7.10 9.92 -10.82
C GLY A 41 -5.66 9.41 -10.76
N TRP A 42 -4.74 10.02 -11.50
CA TRP A 42 -3.32 9.63 -11.47
C TRP A 42 -2.52 10.39 -10.40
N TYR A 43 -2.90 11.65 -10.14
CA TYR A 43 -2.38 12.38 -8.98
C TYR A 43 -3.16 12.01 -7.75
N SER A 44 -2.51 11.42 -6.79
CA SER A 44 -3.13 11.15 -5.51
C SER A 44 -2.11 11.07 -4.39
N ILE A 45 -2.47 11.61 -3.25
CA ILE A 45 -1.83 11.28 -1.98
C ILE A 45 -2.21 9.83 -1.67
N LYS A 46 -1.22 9.02 -1.32
CA LYS A 46 -1.39 7.61 -1.02
C LYS A 46 -1.42 7.35 0.47
N ASP A 47 -0.56 8.05 1.20
CA ASP A 47 -0.43 7.92 2.63
C ASP A 47 0.09 9.19 3.27
N VAL A 48 -0.29 9.42 4.52
CA VAL A 48 0.19 10.53 5.35
C VAL A 48 0.48 9.97 6.73
N GLU A 49 1.76 10.03 7.14
CA GLU A 49 2.20 9.56 8.44
C GLU A 49 2.90 10.67 9.23
N ILE A 50 2.68 10.69 10.55
CA ILE A 50 3.31 11.64 11.47
C ILE A 50 4.01 10.85 12.56
N PHE A 51 5.33 10.99 12.64
CA PHE A 51 6.15 10.42 13.71
C PHE A 51 7.37 11.28 14.00
N ASP A 52 7.79 11.33 15.26
CA ASP A 52 8.94 12.10 15.76
C ASP A 52 8.90 13.60 15.42
N GLY A 53 7.69 14.17 15.31
CA GLY A 53 7.48 15.57 14.94
C GLY A 53 7.72 15.91 13.47
N ASP A 54 7.82 14.88 12.62
CA ASP A 54 7.89 14.99 11.17
C ASP A 54 6.62 14.44 10.52
N ILE A 55 6.19 15.08 9.44
CA ILE A 55 5.13 14.61 8.56
C ILE A 55 5.73 14.03 7.29
N TYR A 56 5.25 12.86 6.88
CA TYR A 56 5.63 12.14 5.67
C TYR A 56 4.42 12.01 4.77
N VAL A 57 4.60 12.26 3.49
CA VAL A 57 3.52 12.19 2.49
C VAL A 57 3.99 11.43 1.27
N SER A 58 3.34 10.36 0.95
CA SER A 58 3.54 9.64 -0.30
C SER A 58 2.49 10.04 -1.35
N TYR A 59 2.91 10.07 -2.60
CA TYR A 59 2.05 10.49 -3.70
C TYR A 59 2.51 9.92 -5.04
N THR A 60 1.60 9.83 -5.99
CA THR A 60 1.96 9.55 -7.39
C THR A 60 2.54 10.79 -8.04
N LYS A 61 3.74 10.64 -8.63
CA LYS A 61 4.49 11.71 -9.26
C LYS A 61 4.64 11.48 -10.76
N GLU A 62 4.34 12.48 -11.56
CA GLU A 62 4.76 12.52 -12.96
C GLU A 62 6.23 12.94 -13.02
N VAL A 63 7.12 11.99 -13.29
CA VAL A 63 8.59 12.21 -13.36
C VAL A 63 8.96 12.84 -14.68
N LYS A 64 8.36 12.34 -15.76
CA LYS A 64 8.45 12.82 -17.15
C LYS A 64 7.05 12.90 -17.70
N GLU A 65 6.91 13.45 -18.89
CA GLU A 65 5.64 13.49 -19.60
C GLU A 65 5.00 12.11 -19.72
N ASN A 66 3.80 11.96 -19.14
CA ASN A 66 3.02 10.72 -19.11
C ASN A 66 3.77 9.51 -18.46
N CYS A 67 4.75 9.76 -17.61
CA CYS A 67 5.56 8.73 -16.98
C CYS A 67 5.59 8.92 -15.46
N TRP A 68 5.12 7.93 -14.72
CA TRP A 68 4.73 8.04 -13.33
C TRP A 68 5.46 7.08 -12.40
N ASN A 69 5.67 7.53 -11.18
CA ASN A 69 6.10 6.67 -10.08
C ASN A 69 5.41 7.07 -8.76
N THR A 70 5.76 6.39 -7.66
CA THR A 70 5.39 6.78 -6.30
C THR A 70 6.59 7.41 -5.62
N SER A 71 6.42 8.60 -5.08
CA SER A 71 7.46 9.39 -4.40
C SER A 71 7.06 9.71 -2.97
N LEU A 72 8.03 10.07 -2.15
CA LEU A 72 7.88 10.35 -0.73
C LEU A 72 8.46 11.72 -0.38
N LEU A 73 7.68 12.53 0.30
CA LEU A 73 8.07 13.82 0.87
C LEU A 73 8.17 13.71 2.39
N SER A 74 8.98 14.56 2.98
CA SER A 74 9.03 14.78 4.43
C SER A 74 9.12 16.26 4.78
N ALA A 75 8.61 16.63 5.95
CA ALA A 75 8.71 17.97 6.49
C ALA A 75 8.66 17.94 8.02
N LYS A 76 9.23 18.96 8.66
CA LYS A 76 8.97 19.21 10.08
C LYS A 76 7.53 19.66 10.28
N MET A 77 6.85 19.05 11.25
CA MET A 77 5.48 19.43 11.58
C MET A 77 5.44 20.86 12.13
N ASN A 78 4.64 21.71 11.51
CA ASN A 78 4.43 23.09 11.93
C ASN A 78 2.99 23.48 11.61
N TYR A 79 2.26 24.01 12.61
CA TYR A 79 0.86 24.38 12.45
C TYR A 79 0.62 25.70 11.70
N VAL A 80 1.70 26.46 11.36
CA VAL A 80 1.61 27.72 10.63
C VAL A 80 2.03 27.53 9.17
N TYR A 81 3.11 26.80 8.94
CA TYR A 81 3.67 26.57 7.61
C TYR A 81 4.45 25.25 7.57
N ILE A 82 4.16 24.41 6.59
CA ILE A 82 4.88 23.14 6.36
C ILE A 82 5.64 23.23 5.05
N HIS A 83 6.96 23.05 5.12
CA HIS A 83 7.83 23.02 3.94
C HIS A 83 8.33 21.61 3.68
N PHE A 84 7.80 20.98 2.63
CA PHE A 84 8.18 19.63 2.24
C PHE A 84 9.48 19.60 1.44
N THR A 85 10.29 18.58 1.73
CA THR A 85 11.46 18.19 0.95
C THR A 85 11.27 16.77 0.42
N THR A 86 11.88 16.46 -0.71
CA THR A 86 11.84 15.09 -1.27
C THR A 86 12.74 14.20 -0.42
N LEU A 87 12.15 13.18 0.19
CA LEU A 87 12.89 12.12 0.88
C LEU A 87 13.24 10.99 -0.08
N PHE A 88 12.30 10.62 -0.96
CA PHE A 88 12.53 9.60 -1.97
C PHE A 88 11.84 9.96 -3.30
N THR A 89 12.57 9.79 -4.38
CA THR A 89 12.06 9.77 -5.76
C THR A 89 13.04 8.97 -6.63
N SER A 90 12.57 8.48 -7.78
CA SER A 90 13.39 7.78 -8.77
C SER A 90 13.20 8.42 -10.14
N GLU A 91 14.21 8.30 -11.00
CA GLU A 91 14.09 8.60 -12.44
C GLU A 91 13.33 7.49 -13.18
N GLU A 92 13.24 6.30 -12.57
CA GLU A 92 12.44 5.19 -13.11
C GLU A 92 10.95 5.52 -12.99
N CYS A 93 10.22 5.34 -14.07
CA CYS A 93 8.78 5.59 -14.15
C CYS A 93 8.11 4.68 -15.17
N VAL A 94 6.81 4.43 -15.00
CA VAL A 94 5.98 3.70 -15.98
C VAL A 94 5.25 4.70 -16.87
N ASN A 95 5.47 4.61 -18.20
CA ASN A 95 4.76 5.44 -19.16
C ASN A 95 3.32 4.92 -19.34
N GLU A 96 2.33 5.84 -19.35
CA GLU A 96 0.92 5.45 -19.43
C GLU A 96 0.49 4.96 -20.82
N TYR A 97 1.26 5.28 -21.88
CA TYR A 97 0.92 4.95 -23.27
C TYR A 97 1.95 4.04 -23.95
N ASP A 98 3.17 4.02 -23.43
CA ASP A 98 4.28 3.25 -24.01
C ASP A 98 4.97 2.44 -22.89
N ASN A 99 4.47 1.23 -22.69
CA ASN A 99 5.06 0.27 -21.76
C ASN A 99 4.88 -1.17 -22.28
N ILE A 100 5.72 -2.07 -21.78
CA ILE A 100 5.83 -3.47 -22.25
C ILE A 100 4.52 -4.26 -22.12
N ASP A 101 3.66 -3.89 -21.18
CA ASP A 101 2.43 -4.64 -20.88
C ASP A 101 1.20 -4.06 -21.57
N ASP A 102 1.34 -2.94 -22.31
CA ASP A 102 0.25 -2.18 -22.93
C ASP A 102 -0.88 -1.85 -21.94
N GLU A 103 -0.54 -1.83 -20.64
CA GLU A 103 -1.45 -1.55 -19.55
C GLU A 103 -0.84 -0.56 -18.55
N TYR A 104 -1.66 0.35 -18.06
CA TYR A 104 -1.27 1.32 -17.05
C TYR A 104 -2.38 1.56 -16.03
N ASN A 105 -2.01 1.69 -14.75
CA ASN A 105 -2.94 2.09 -13.72
C ASN A 105 -2.22 2.64 -12.48
N ALA A 106 -2.23 3.95 -12.27
CA ALA A 106 -1.63 4.58 -11.10
C ALA A 106 -2.40 4.34 -9.78
N HIS A 107 -3.56 3.67 -9.80
CA HIS A 107 -4.17 3.17 -8.56
C HIS A 107 -3.42 1.97 -7.98
N GLN A 108 -2.57 1.31 -8.78
CA GLN A 108 -1.70 0.22 -8.33
C GLN A 108 -0.31 0.73 -8.00
N SER A 109 -0.23 1.75 -7.16
CA SER A 109 0.99 2.48 -6.86
C SER A 109 1.58 2.17 -5.48
N GLY A 110 0.89 1.38 -4.64
CA GLY A 110 1.28 1.22 -3.24
C GLY A 110 1.23 2.56 -2.50
N GLY A 111 2.30 2.91 -1.81
CA GLY A 111 2.49 4.22 -1.19
C GLY A 111 2.46 4.20 0.33
N ARG A 112 2.32 3.04 0.97
CA ARG A 112 2.26 2.95 2.43
C ARG A 112 3.61 3.26 3.06
N ILE A 113 3.58 4.00 4.17
CA ILE A 113 4.74 4.49 4.91
C ILE A 113 4.74 3.86 6.30
N ILE A 114 5.88 3.36 6.76
CA ILE A 114 6.07 2.89 8.14
C ILE A 114 7.37 3.44 8.69
N ASN A 115 7.32 4.03 9.87
CA ASN A 115 8.52 4.37 10.62
C ASN A 115 9.11 3.11 11.26
N LEU A 116 10.31 2.72 10.84
CA LEU A 116 11.02 1.61 11.47
C LEU A 116 11.77 2.08 12.72
N ASN A 117 12.44 3.22 12.63
CA ASN A 117 13.19 3.87 13.73
C ASN A 117 13.55 5.32 13.34
N ASN A 118 14.38 5.98 14.17
CA ASN A 118 14.79 7.37 13.96
C ASN A 118 15.58 7.61 12.65
N GLU A 119 16.11 6.57 12.01
CA GLU A 119 16.93 6.68 10.80
C GLU A 119 16.27 6.12 9.55
N ILE A 120 15.31 5.23 9.71
CA ILE A 120 14.77 4.41 8.61
C ILE A 120 13.26 4.54 8.50
N VAL A 121 12.80 4.72 7.27
CA VAL A 121 11.42 4.59 6.84
C VAL A 121 11.29 3.39 5.91
N LEU A 122 10.24 2.60 6.05
CA LEU A 122 9.84 1.59 5.09
C LEU A 122 8.75 2.16 4.19
N PHE A 123 8.82 1.84 2.89
CA PHE A 123 7.98 2.45 1.88
C PHE A 123 7.60 1.44 0.80
N SER A 124 6.29 1.28 0.55
CA SER A 124 5.81 0.37 -0.47
C SER A 124 5.57 1.06 -1.81
N ILE A 125 5.91 0.38 -2.91
CA ILE A 125 5.64 0.84 -4.28
C ILE A 125 4.95 -0.28 -5.04
N GLY A 126 3.83 0.01 -5.68
CA GLY A 126 3.10 -0.92 -6.53
C GLY A 126 3.68 -1.04 -7.94
N ASP A 127 3.10 -1.91 -8.75
CA ASP A 127 3.61 -2.24 -10.10
C ASP A 127 3.08 -1.33 -11.22
N PHE A 128 2.11 -0.46 -10.97
CA PHE A 128 1.44 0.39 -11.98
C PHE A 128 0.87 -0.40 -13.18
N ARG A 129 0.68 -1.71 -13.06
CA ARG A 129 0.44 -2.74 -14.08
C ARG A 129 1.64 -3.05 -14.98
N SER A 130 2.81 -2.54 -14.68
CA SER A 130 4.06 -2.94 -15.31
C SER A 130 4.64 -4.19 -14.63
N ARG A 131 3.98 -5.32 -14.89
CA ARG A 131 4.14 -6.58 -14.15
C ARG A 131 5.56 -7.13 -14.14
N TYR A 132 6.28 -6.99 -15.27
CA TYR A 132 7.65 -7.48 -15.39
C TYR A 132 8.60 -6.81 -14.40
N GLN A 133 8.34 -5.54 -14.06
CA GLN A 133 9.19 -4.78 -13.13
C GLN A 133 9.10 -5.32 -11.71
N ALA A 134 7.97 -5.92 -11.32
CA ALA A 134 7.83 -6.54 -10.00
C ALA A 134 8.85 -7.66 -9.78
N GLN A 135 9.28 -8.36 -10.86
CA GLN A 135 10.29 -9.42 -10.83
C GLN A 135 11.72 -8.95 -11.17
N SER A 136 11.93 -7.67 -11.48
CA SER A 136 13.25 -7.10 -11.70
C SER A 136 13.85 -6.59 -10.39
N GLU A 137 15.00 -7.09 -9.98
CA GLU A 137 15.72 -6.64 -8.77
C GLU A 137 16.21 -5.20 -8.90
N SER A 138 16.45 -4.71 -10.12
CA SER A 138 16.91 -3.34 -10.37
C SER A 138 15.80 -2.30 -10.43
N SER A 139 14.52 -2.72 -10.45
CA SER A 139 13.37 -1.84 -10.49
C SER A 139 12.86 -1.48 -9.10
N ILE A 140 12.29 -0.27 -8.96
CA ILE A 140 11.59 0.14 -7.74
C ILE A 140 10.13 -0.33 -7.69
N PHE A 141 9.57 -0.81 -8.82
CA PHE A 141 8.15 -1.17 -8.92
C PHE A 141 7.86 -2.57 -8.38
N GLY A 142 6.75 -2.70 -7.65
CA GLY A 142 6.37 -3.94 -6.96
C GLY A 142 7.34 -4.31 -5.82
N LYS A 143 7.74 -3.32 -5.01
CA LYS A 143 8.78 -3.44 -3.98
C LYS A 143 8.32 -2.86 -2.64
N VAL A 144 8.98 -3.34 -1.57
CA VAL A 144 9.08 -2.60 -0.32
C VAL A 144 10.53 -2.14 -0.15
N LEU A 145 10.69 -0.84 0.06
CA LEU A 145 11.98 -0.16 0.20
C LEU A 145 12.24 0.18 1.66
N LYS A 146 13.50 0.13 2.04
CA LYS A 146 14.03 0.69 3.28
C LYS A 146 14.83 1.92 2.92
N ILE A 147 14.40 3.09 3.39
CA ILE A 147 14.94 4.41 3.03
C ILE A 147 15.61 5.03 4.24
N ASN A 148 16.85 5.48 4.09
CA ASN A 148 17.56 6.21 5.12
C ASN A 148 17.16 7.70 5.10
N LYS A 149 16.65 8.21 6.23
CA LYS A 149 16.14 9.58 6.37
C LYS A 149 17.23 10.66 6.30
N LYS A 150 18.52 10.30 6.50
CA LYS A 150 19.62 11.26 6.57
C LYS A 150 20.26 11.54 5.22
N ASN A 151 20.44 10.49 4.41
CA ASN A 151 21.18 10.58 3.15
C ASN A 151 20.30 10.21 1.91
N ASN A 152 19.03 9.83 2.16
CA ASN A 152 18.06 9.43 1.14
C ASN A 152 18.44 8.16 0.36
N ASP A 153 19.46 7.40 0.82
CA ASP A 153 19.78 6.10 0.24
C ASP A 153 18.66 5.10 0.51
N TYR A 154 18.48 4.16 -0.41
CA TYR A 154 17.48 3.11 -0.24
C TYR A 154 18.01 1.74 -0.62
N GLU A 155 17.39 0.72 -0.06
CA GLU A 155 17.57 -0.69 -0.42
C GLU A 155 16.21 -1.38 -0.62
N VAL A 156 16.16 -2.34 -1.52
CA VAL A 156 14.98 -3.19 -1.74
C VAL A 156 15.03 -4.34 -0.72
N ILE A 157 14.02 -4.46 0.13
CA ILE A 157 13.92 -5.55 1.12
C ILE A 157 12.99 -6.67 0.69
N SER A 158 11.99 -6.35 -0.17
CA SER A 158 11.13 -7.36 -0.79
C SER A 158 10.67 -6.94 -2.18
N MET A 159 10.33 -7.94 -3.00
CA MET A 159 9.91 -7.78 -4.38
C MET A 159 8.77 -8.74 -4.74
N GLY A 160 8.26 -8.63 -5.96
CA GLY A 160 7.16 -9.48 -6.40
C GLY A 160 5.84 -9.10 -5.77
N HIS A 161 5.62 -7.80 -5.54
CA HIS A 161 4.36 -7.22 -5.07
C HIS A 161 3.59 -6.59 -6.22
N ARG A 162 2.25 -6.63 -6.11
CA ARG A 162 1.37 -5.99 -7.08
C ARG A 162 0.95 -4.58 -6.65
N ASN A 163 0.24 -4.47 -5.54
CA ASN A 163 -0.30 -3.22 -5.05
C ASN A 163 -0.42 -3.24 -3.51
N PRO A 164 0.68 -3.09 -2.80
CA PRO A 164 0.73 -3.12 -1.35
C PRO A 164 0.04 -1.88 -0.77
N GLN A 165 -1.11 -2.09 -0.10
CA GLN A 165 -1.98 -1.05 0.44
C GLN A 165 -1.96 -0.97 1.96
N GLY A 166 -1.39 -1.96 2.63
CA GLY A 166 -1.23 -1.99 4.07
C GLY A 166 0.15 -2.47 4.47
N LEU A 167 0.76 -1.82 5.45
CA LEU A 167 1.97 -2.27 6.12
C LEU A 167 1.79 -2.12 7.64
N PHE A 168 2.32 -3.08 8.38
CA PHE A 168 2.43 -3.00 9.83
C PHE A 168 3.76 -3.61 10.29
N TYR A 169 4.54 -2.87 11.07
CA TYR A 169 5.77 -3.35 11.65
C TYR A 169 5.53 -3.90 13.06
N ASN A 170 5.86 -5.16 13.26
CA ASN A 170 5.90 -5.75 14.59
C ASN A 170 7.32 -5.64 15.14
N GLU A 171 7.54 -4.66 16.02
CA GLU A 171 8.85 -4.34 16.60
C GLU A 171 9.40 -5.49 17.45
N ASP A 172 8.56 -6.12 18.27
CA ASP A 172 8.97 -7.19 19.20
C ASP A 172 9.51 -8.43 18.47
N LYS A 173 8.97 -8.70 17.28
CA LYS A 173 9.29 -9.90 16.49
C LYS A 173 10.05 -9.61 15.20
N ASN A 174 10.32 -8.34 14.94
CA ASN A 174 11.10 -7.83 13.81
C ASN A 174 10.64 -8.35 12.44
N PHE A 175 9.33 -8.21 12.14
CA PHE A 175 8.76 -8.50 10.83
C PHE A 175 7.72 -7.45 10.42
N LEU A 176 7.44 -7.38 9.12
CA LEU A 176 6.32 -6.65 8.57
C LEU A 176 5.19 -7.61 8.21
N LEU A 177 3.94 -7.21 8.52
CA LEU A 177 2.78 -7.66 7.78
C LEU A 177 2.55 -6.70 6.61
N GLU A 178 2.40 -7.24 5.44
CA GLU A 178 2.07 -6.51 4.23
C GLU A 178 0.75 -7.02 3.69
N ALA A 179 -0.14 -6.10 3.27
CA ALA A 179 -1.43 -6.40 2.71
C ALA A 179 -1.55 -5.81 1.31
N GLU A 180 -1.79 -6.67 0.29
CA GLU A 180 -1.82 -6.23 -1.08
C GLU A 180 -3.04 -6.70 -1.87
N HIS A 181 -3.44 -5.86 -2.83
CA HIS A 181 -4.46 -6.24 -3.80
C HIS A 181 -3.92 -7.22 -4.83
N GLY A 182 -4.56 -8.38 -4.90
CA GLY A 182 -4.42 -9.27 -6.04
C GLY A 182 -5.12 -8.75 -7.32
N PRO A 183 -5.07 -9.51 -8.41
CA PRO A 183 -5.86 -9.25 -9.60
C PRO A 183 -7.34 -9.62 -9.36
N GLN A 184 -8.02 -10.30 -10.26
CA GLN A 184 -9.37 -10.79 -10.00
C GLN A 184 -9.33 -11.95 -9.00
N GLY A 185 -9.57 -11.69 -7.72
CA GLY A 185 -9.27 -12.57 -6.59
C GLY A 185 -7.84 -12.41 -6.09
N GLY A 186 -7.44 -13.19 -5.07
CA GLY A 186 -6.06 -13.30 -4.63
C GLY A 186 -5.47 -12.06 -3.96
N ASP A 187 -6.26 -11.30 -3.19
CA ASP A 187 -5.70 -10.36 -2.22
C ASP A 187 -4.90 -11.14 -1.18
N GLU A 188 -3.76 -10.62 -0.74
CA GLU A 188 -2.81 -11.35 0.09
C GLU A 188 -2.42 -10.59 1.35
N ILE A 189 -2.09 -11.36 2.39
CA ILE A 189 -1.34 -10.88 3.55
C ILE A 189 -0.01 -11.62 3.53
N ASN A 190 1.07 -10.87 3.48
CA ASN A 190 2.44 -11.35 3.40
C ASN A 190 3.20 -11.06 4.68
N VAL A 191 4.25 -11.86 4.96
CA VAL A 191 5.19 -11.63 6.08
C VAL A 191 6.57 -11.36 5.53
N ILE A 192 7.05 -10.13 5.67
CA ILE A 192 8.39 -9.73 5.29
C ILE A 192 9.28 -9.74 6.53
N LYS A 193 10.35 -10.55 6.52
CA LYS A 193 11.31 -10.65 7.63
C LYS A 193 12.39 -9.59 7.48
N LEU A 194 12.64 -8.79 8.52
CA LEU A 194 13.62 -7.71 8.45
C LEU A 194 15.06 -8.16 8.80
N ASP A 195 15.23 -9.36 9.34
CA ASP A 195 16.53 -9.98 9.61
C ASP A 195 17.07 -10.85 8.45
N TYR A 196 16.48 -10.73 7.27
CA TYR A 196 16.85 -11.50 6.09
C TYR A 196 17.91 -10.76 5.25
N ASN A 197 18.96 -11.46 4.84
CA ASN A 197 20.10 -10.86 4.13
C ASN A 197 19.94 -10.87 2.59
N SER A 198 18.76 -11.24 2.07
CA SER A 198 18.45 -11.25 0.65
C SER A 198 17.06 -10.67 0.38
N ILE A 199 16.85 -10.19 -0.83
CA ILE A 199 15.53 -9.71 -1.27
C ILE A 199 14.52 -10.85 -1.24
N GLN A 200 13.45 -10.68 -0.49
CA GLN A 200 12.38 -11.67 -0.39
C GLN A 200 11.40 -11.50 -1.55
N ASN A 201 11.14 -12.56 -2.31
CA ASN A 201 10.30 -12.50 -3.50
C ASN A 201 8.94 -13.18 -3.26
N PHE A 202 7.85 -12.41 -3.40
CA PHE A 202 6.47 -12.86 -3.20
C PHE A 202 5.75 -13.26 -4.50
N GLY A 203 6.42 -13.25 -5.64
CA GLY A 203 6.05 -13.98 -6.85
C GLY A 203 5.16 -13.26 -7.85
N TRP A 204 4.58 -12.11 -7.54
CA TRP A 204 3.81 -11.36 -8.53
C TRP A 204 4.71 -10.91 -9.71
N ALA A 205 4.39 -11.10 -11.02
CA ALA A 205 3.12 -11.64 -11.56
C ALA A 205 3.31 -13.07 -12.13
N ILE A 206 4.24 -13.85 -11.59
CA ILE A 206 4.45 -15.26 -12.01
C ILE A 206 3.50 -16.16 -11.22
N SER A 207 3.35 -15.92 -9.92
CA SER A 207 2.41 -16.62 -9.05
C SER A 207 1.37 -15.65 -8.50
N SER A 208 0.15 -16.11 -8.31
CA SER A 208 -0.96 -15.42 -7.64
C SER A 208 -2.15 -16.36 -7.47
N TYR A 209 -2.87 -16.24 -6.38
CA TYR A 209 -4.13 -16.95 -6.16
C TYR A 209 -5.34 -16.33 -6.89
N GLY A 210 -5.14 -15.16 -7.52
CA GLY A 210 -6.14 -14.52 -8.39
C GLY A 210 -6.00 -14.89 -9.87
N GLU A 211 -6.80 -14.24 -10.70
CA GLU A 211 -6.81 -14.40 -12.16
C GLU A 211 -6.63 -13.05 -12.85
N HIS A 212 -6.08 -13.00 -14.06
CA HIS A 212 -6.18 -11.79 -14.86
C HIS A 212 -7.63 -11.39 -15.06
N TYR A 213 -7.92 -10.08 -15.09
CA TYR A 213 -9.29 -9.60 -15.31
C TYR A 213 -9.85 -10.19 -16.61
N GLY A 214 -11.08 -10.77 -16.52
CA GLY A 214 -11.69 -11.53 -17.61
C GLY A 214 -11.41 -13.04 -17.57
N GLY A 215 -10.42 -13.48 -16.78
CA GLY A 215 -10.09 -14.91 -16.57
C GLY A 215 -9.34 -15.55 -17.74
N LYS A 216 -9.06 -16.84 -17.61
CA LYS A 216 -8.26 -17.63 -18.59
C LYS A 216 -8.94 -17.80 -19.96
N ASN A 217 -10.27 -17.76 -19.98
CA ASN A 217 -11.04 -17.99 -21.22
C ASN A 217 -11.21 -16.72 -22.06
N ALA A 218 -10.80 -15.55 -21.56
CA ALA A 218 -10.85 -14.32 -22.34
C ALA A 218 -9.76 -14.35 -23.42
N PRO A 219 -10.11 -14.21 -24.72
CA PRO A 219 -9.14 -14.31 -25.83
C PRO A 219 -7.96 -13.36 -25.69
N GLU A 220 -8.21 -12.15 -25.17
CA GLU A 220 -7.20 -11.12 -24.92
C GLU A 220 -6.19 -11.51 -23.85
N ASN A 221 -6.51 -12.47 -23.01
CA ASN A 221 -5.63 -12.90 -21.92
C ASN A 221 -4.65 -14.04 -22.29
N LYS A 222 -4.80 -14.66 -23.49
CA LYS A 222 -3.94 -15.77 -23.87
C LYS A 222 -2.46 -15.44 -23.76
N ASN A 223 -2.01 -14.40 -24.43
CA ASN A 223 -0.61 -13.96 -24.40
C ASN A 223 -0.20 -13.48 -23.01
N LYS A 224 -1.14 -12.91 -22.24
CA LYS A 224 -0.91 -12.45 -20.88
C LYS A 224 -0.60 -13.63 -19.94
N TYR A 225 -1.34 -14.74 -20.05
CA TYR A 225 -1.06 -15.95 -19.26
C TYR A 225 0.20 -16.68 -19.71
N GLU A 226 0.59 -16.58 -20.99
CA GLU A 226 1.88 -17.10 -21.45
C GLU A 226 3.05 -16.35 -20.80
N LYS A 227 2.93 -15.04 -20.64
CA LYS A 227 3.95 -14.16 -20.06
C LYS A 227 3.90 -14.12 -18.52
N TYR A 228 2.68 -14.13 -17.95
CA TYR A 228 2.38 -14.03 -16.52
C TYR A 228 1.36 -15.11 -16.13
N PRO A 229 1.83 -16.34 -15.83
CA PRO A 229 0.96 -17.51 -15.71
C PRO A 229 0.06 -17.52 -14.49
N LEU A 230 0.34 -16.76 -13.46
CA LEU A 230 -0.38 -16.71 -12.20
C LEU A 230 -0.55 -18.12 -11.59
N HIS A 231 0.56 -18.80 -11.38
CA HIS A 231 0.59 -20.12 -10.73
C HIS A 231 -0.07 -20.04 -9.34
N LYS A 232 -0.81 -21.10 -8.98
CA LYS A 232 -1.61 -21.15 -7.74
C LYS A 232 -0.82 -21.66 -6.52
N SER A 233 0.50 -21.80 -6.66
CA SER A 233 1.43 -22.07 -5.57
C SER A 233 2.65 -21.17 -5.78
N HIS A 234 3.01 -20.40 -4.76
CA HIS A 234 4.20 -19.56 -4.79
C HIS A 234 5.45 -20.41 -4.56
N SER A 235 5.42 -21.28 -3.54
CA SER A 235 6.57 -22.11 -3.14
C SER A 235 7.01 -23.10 -4.19
N GLU A 236 6.11 -23.70 -4.97
CA GLU A 236 6.47 -24.59 -6.07
C GLU A 236 7.22 -23.90 -7.21
N HIS A 237 7.14 -22.56 -7.26
CA HIS A 237 7.82 -21.72 -8.24
C HIS A 237 8.98 -20.90 -7.64
N GLY A 238 9.40 -21.23 -6.40
CA GLY A 238 10.55 -20.61 -5.75
C GLY A 238 10.27 -19.27 -5.08
N PHE A 239 9.00 -18.93 -4.88
CA PHE A 239 8.57 -17.70 -4.20
C PHE A 239 8.08 -17.97 -2.77
N ILE A 240 7.93 -16.90 -2.00
CA ILE A 240 7.40 -16.98 -0.63
C ILE A 240 5.87 -17.05 -0.69
N GLU A 241 5.31 -18.05 0.00
CA GLU A 241 3.86 -18.17 0.12
C GLU A 241 3.28 -17.02 0.96
N PRO A 242 2.12 -16.46 0.57
CA PRO A 242 1.41 -15.54 1.41
C PRO A 242 0.95 -16.22 2.71
N LEU A 243 0.95 -15.48 3.82
CA LEU A 243 0.39 -15.94 5.09
C LEU A 243 -1.09 -16.28 4.94
N LYS A 244 -1.80 -15.47 4.15
CA LYS A 244 -3.21 -15.64 3.81
C LYS A 244 -3.52 -15.03 2.46
N TYR A 245 -4.34 -15.71 1.67
CA TYR A 245 -4.96 -15.12 0.48
C TYR A 245 -6.50 -15.11 0.59
N PHE A 246 -7.13 -14.20 -0.14
CA PHE A 246 -8.58 -14.06 -0.22
C PHE A 246 -9.05 -14.26 -1.66
N ASN A 247 -9.84 -15.28 -1.89
CA ASN A 247 -10.50 -15.51 -3.18
C ASN A 247 -11.97 -15.91 -2.91
N PRO A 248 -12.94 -15.05 -3.27
CA PRO A 248 -12.79 -13.78 -4.00
C PRO A 248 -12.06 -12.68 -3.21
N SER A 249 -11.50 -11.69 -3.93
CA SER A 249 -10.89 -10.50 -3.34
C SER A 249 -11.86 -9.77 -2.41
N ILE A 250 -11.34 -9.33 -1.27
CA ILE A 250 -12.06 -8.48 -0.31
C ILE A 250 -11.82 -6.98 -0.56
N GLY A 251 -10.89 -6.63 -1.47
CA GLY A 251 -10.37 -5.28 -1.64
C GLY A 251 -9.61 -4.86 -0.39
N ILE A 252 -8.57 -5.62 -0.07
CA ILE A 252 -7.76 -5.42 1.14
C ILE A 252 -7.18 -4.00 1.20
N SER A 253 -7.12 -3.40 2.40
CA SER A 253 -6.53 -2.06 2.59
C SER A 253 -5.50 -2.07 3.72
N GLN A 254 -5.66 -1.24 4.75
CA GLN A 254 -4.71 -1.17 5.85
C GLN A 254 -4.73 -2.43 6.72
N ILE A 255 -3.57 -2.77 7.28
CA ILE A 255 -3.36 -3.83 8.27
C ILE A 255 -2.62 -3.25 9.48
N ILE A 256 -3.06 -3.57 10.69
CA ILE A 256 -2.44 -3.09 11.93
C ILE A 256 -2.46 -4.15 13.03
N GLY A 257 -1.55 -4.00 14.00
CA GLY A 257 -1.57 -4.77 15.26
C GLY A 257 -2.49 -4.15 16.30
N LEU A 258 -3.00 -4.98 17.21
CA LEU A 258 -3.77 -4.57 18.37
C LEU A 258 -2.90 -4.65 19.64
N ALA A 259 -3.45 -4.20 20.79
CA ALA A 259 -2.72 -4.19 22.07
C ALA A 259 -2.30 -5.58 22.56
N ASN A 260 -3.05 -6.62 22.21
CA ASN A 260 -2.70 -7.99 22.57
C ASN A 260 -1.67 -8.53 21.58
N GLU A 261 -0.63 -9.14 22.09
CA GLU A 261 0.36 -9.85 21.28
C GLU A 261 -0.34 -10.83 20.31
N ASN A 262 0.14 -10.87 19.08
CA ASN A 262 -0.36 -11.75 18.02
C ASN A 262 -1.77 -11.47 17.49
N GLN A 263 -2.42 -10.38 17.91
CA GLN A 263 -3.72 -9.98 17.39
C GLN A 263 -3.60 -8.83 16.43
N TYR A 264 -4.20 -8.99 15.27
CA TYR A 264 -4.14 -8.05 14.16
C TYR A 264 -5.52 -7.84 13.56
N VAL A 265 -5.66 -6.77 12.80
CA VAL A 265 -6.85 -6.51 12.02
C VAL A 265 -6.47 -6.01 10.65
N VAL A 266 -7.16 -6.50 9.62
CA VAL A 266 -7.06 -6.01 8.27
C VAL A 266 -8.41 -5.46 7.82
N ALA A 267 -8.37 -4.32 7.16
CA ALA A 267 -9.54 -3.64 6.63
C ALA A 267 -9.79 -3.99 5.16
N SER A 268 -11.01 -3.75 4.70
CA SER A 268 -11.39 -4.02 3.32
C SER A 268 -12.26 -2.93 2.73
N LEU A 269 -12.03 -2.65 1.43
CA LEU A 269 -12.78 -1.71 0.63
C LEU A 269 -14.03 -2.37 0.01
N LYS A 270 -13.86 -3.56 -0.57
CA LYS A 270 -14.93 -4.25 -1.31
C LYS A 270 -15.85 -5.06 -0.40
N ALA A 271 -15.28 -5.69 0.63
CA ALA A 271 -16.07 -6.48 1.58
C ALA A 271 -16.67 -5.64 2.70
N HIS A 272 -16.36 -4.33 2.77
CA HIS A 272 -16.88 -3.36 3.76
C HIS A 272 -16.74 -3.84 5.20
N SER A 273 -15.68 -4.58 5.49
CA SER A 273 -15.54 -5.32 6.74
C SER A 273 -14.13 -5.25 7.29
N LEU A 274 -14.03 -5.46 8.59
CA LEU A 274 -12.78 -5.72 9.30
C LEU A 274 -12.64 -7.23 9.53
N TYR A 275 -11.44 -7.76 9.33
CA TYR A 275 -11.09 -9.14 9.61
C TYR A 275 -10.06 -9.17 10.73
N PHE A 276 -10.47 -9.57 11.92
CA PHE A 276 -9.61 -9.77 13.07
C PHE A 276 -8.99 -11.16 12.98
N PHE A 277 -7.70 -11.24 13.18
CA PHE A 277 -6.98 -12.50 13.10
C PHE A 277 -5.88 -12.60 14.16
N GLU A 278 -5.53 -13.83 14.47
CA GLU A 278 -4.38 -14.17 15.27
C GLU A 278 -3.28 -14.73 14.38
N TYR A 279 -2.06 -14.25 14.60
CA TYR A 279 -0.88 -14.76 13.93
C TYR A 279 0.27 -14.93 14.92
N ASN A 280 0.64 -16.18 15.16
CA ASN A 280 1.78 -16.52 15.98
C ASN A 280 3.00 -16.72 15.08
N TYR A 281 3.85 -15.69 15.00
CA TYR A 281 5.12 -15.77 14.29
C TYR A 281 6.04 -16.76 15.01
N ASN A 282 6.17 -17.96 14.46
CA ASN A 282 7.14 -18.96 14.89
C ASN A 282 7.91 -19.42 13.64
N LYS A 283 9.26 -19.48 13.75
CA LYS A 283 10.13 -19.92 12.63
C LYS A 283 9.79 -21.31 12.07
N LYS A 284 9.01 -22.13 12.82
CA LYS A 284 8.66 -23.50 12.45
C LYS A 284 7.23 -23.71 11.95
N GLU A 285 6.28 -22.92 12.41
CA GLU A 285 4.86 -23.05 12.04
C GLU A 285 4.21 -21.67 12.01
N ASN A 286 3.64 -21.30 10.87
CA ASN A 286 2.86 -20.07 10.72
C ASN A 286 1.40 -20.37 11.06
N ASN A 287 1.01 -20.15 12.31
CA ASN A 287 -0.38 -20.30 12.74
C ASN A 287 -1.14 -19.00 12.50
N PHE A 288 -1.96 -18.97 11.44
CA PHE A 288 -2.89 -17.90 11.10
C PHE A 288 -4.33 -18.35 11.31
N ASN A 289 -5.13 -17.54 12.00
CA ASN A 289 -6.55 -17.82 12.23
C ASN A 289 -7.39 -16.55 12.22
N ILE A 290 -8.39 -16.45 11.32
CA ILE A 290 -9.39 -15.38 11.38
C ILE A 290 -10.35 -15.68 12.53
N VAL A 291 -10.30 -14.86 13.57
CA VAL A 291 -11.11 -15.04 14.79
C VAL A 291 -12.46 -14.32 14.70
N LYS A 292 -12.54 -13.23 13.90
CA LYS A 292 -13.77 -12.47 13.76
C LYS A 292 -13.80 -11.67 12.47
N LYS A 293 -14.97 -11.63 11.83
CA LYS A 293 -15.31 -10.66 10.81
C LYS A 293 -16.34 -9.67 11.38
N LEU A 294 -16.12 -8.38 11.19
CA LEU A 294 -17.05 -7.33 11.58
C LEU A 294 -17.43 -6.53 10.33
N ASP A 295 -18.71 -6.58 9.98
CA ASP A 295 -19.27 -5.78 8.89
C ASP A 295 -19.46 -4.34 9.34
N ILE A 296 -18.90 -3.40 8.58
CA ILE A 296 -19.00 -1.96 8.82
C ILE A 296 -20.03 -1.33 7.86
N GLY A 297 -20.27 -1.97 6.71
CA GLY A 297 -21.21 -1.49 5.71
C GLY A 297 -20.65 -0.45 4.75
N GLU A 298 -19.40 -0.03 4.91
CA GLU A 298 -18.70 0.97 4.09
C GLU A 298 -17.27 0.57 3.75
N ARG A 299 -16.73 1.22 2.73
CA ARG A 299 -15.33 1.06 2.32
C ARG A 299 -14.39 1.65 3.38
N ILE A 300 -13.55 0.80 3.94
CA ILE A 300 -12.59 1.21 4.97
C ILE A 300 -11.24 1.45 4.29
N ARG A 301 -10.86 2.72 4.10
CA ARG A 301 -9.63 3.10 3.39
C ARG A 301 -8.41 2.98 4.26
N ASP A 302 -8.53 3.42 5.51
CA ASP A 302 -7.44 3.48 6.46
C ASP A 302 -7.92 3.27 7.88
N MET A 303 -7.00 2.93 8.79
CA MET A 303 -7.30 2.76 10.20
C MET A 303 -6.07 2.93 11.07
N ILE A 304 -6.29 3.40 12.28
CA ILE A 304 -5.26 3.46 13.33
C ILE A 304 -5.79 2.88 14.63
N TYR A 305 -4.91 2.29 15.41
CA TYR A 305 -5.21 1.83 16.77
C TYR A 305 -4.54 2.76 17.78
N TYR A 306 -5.34 3.36 18.64
CA TYR A 306 -4.85 4.29 19.65
C TYR A 306 -5.74 4.26 20.90
N ASN A 307 -5.12 4.24 22.09
CA ASN A 307 -5.82 4.24 23.38
C ASN A 307 -6.96 3.19 23.49
N ASN A 308 -6.68 1.95 23.11
CA ASN A 308 -7.63 0.82 23.11
C ASN A 308 -8.87 1.05 22.25
N LYS A 309 -8.72 1.85 21.20
CA LYS A 309 -9.73 2.16 20.20
C LYS A 309 -9.19 2.01 18.80
N LEU A 310 -10.05 1.62 17.89
CA LEU A 310 -9.77 1.56 16.47
C LEU A 310 -10.51 2.71 15.79
N TYR A 311 -9.79 3.58 15.11
CA TYR A 311 -10.34 4.67 14.32
C TYR A 311 -10.26 4.28 12.85
N LEU A 312 -11.37 4.41 12.13
CA LEU A 312 -11.52 4.03 10.74
C LEU A 312 -11.78 5.25 9.88
N TYR A 313 -11.10 5.39 8.76
CA TYR A 313 -11.49 6.31 7.70
C TYR A 313 -12.40 5.58 6.71
N LEU A 314 -13.66 6.04 6.63
CA LEU A 314 -14.71 5.50 5.77
C LEU A 314 -14.78 6.33 4.49
N GLU A 315 -14.51 5.67 3.34
CA GLU A 315 -14.28 6.38 2.07
C GLU A 315 -15.57 6.91 1.45
N ASP A 316 -16.68 6.15 1.53
CA ASP A 316 -17.92 6.49 0.82
C ASP A 316 -18.58 7.76 1.40
N THR A 317 -18.54 7.92 2.71
CA THR A 317 -19.11 9.09 3.42
C THR A 317 -18.06 10.11 3.85
N ALA A 318 -16.75 9.85 3.58
CA ALA A 318 -15.64 10.66 4.09
C ALA A 318 -15.71 10.89 5.61
N SER A 319 -16.06 9.83 6.36
CA SER A 319 -16.32 9.86 7.80
C SER A 319 -15.23 9.17 8.59
N LEU A 320 -15.14 9.52 9.89
CA LEU A 320 -14.37 8.79 10.88
C LEU A 320 -15.29 7.95 11.76
N ALA A 321 -15.01 6.67 11.91
CA ALA A 321 -15.69 5.79 12.85
C ALA A 321 -14.75 5.38 13.98
N GLU A 322 -15.30 5.19 15.16
CA GLU A 322 -14.59 4.72 16.34
C GLU A 322 -15.16 3.38 16.81
N ILE A 323 -14.29 2.41 17.06
CA ILE A 323 -14.62 1.13 17.69
C ILE A 323 -13.85 1.03 18.99
N SER A 324 -14.58 0.88 20.11
CA SER A 324 -13.99 0.64 21.43
C SER A 324 -13.97 -0.85 21.76
N PHE A 325 -12.87 -1.31 22.32
CA PHE A 325 -12.74 -2.67 22.84
C PHE A 325 -13.07 -2.64 24.33
N ASN A 326 -14.14 -3.34 24.74
CA ASN A 326 -14.56 -3.52 26.12
C ASN A 326 -13.97 -4.80 26.69
#